data_51cdf89bf828c7e862b64f05a145093f
#
_entry.id   51cdf89bf828c7e862b64f05a145093f
#
_cell.length_a   1.000
_cell.length_b   1.000
_cell.length_c   1.000
_cell.angle_alpha   90.00
_cell.angle_beta   90.00
_cell.angle_gamma   90.00
#
_symmetry.space_group_name_H-M   'P 1'
#
loop_
_entity.id
_entity.type
_entity.pdbx_description
1 polymer ?
#
loop_
_entity_poly.entity_id
_entity_poly.type
_entity_poly.pdbx_seq_one_letter_code
_entity_poly.pdbx_strand_id
1 'polypeptide(L)'
;MEPEPGSLAEYFDGWYADMTGSPVKDEIQQRHLGLPPHLLSTSLLGWDGIAEAAAGLRLFPGGTLVDLACGRGGYGLEIAARTGARLTGVDFSAEAVRQAREQARRLGATAGFGIGDLAATGLGAGSADAVLCVDAIQFAPEPQAAYGEIRRVLAPAGRAVLTCWETDDRDDERVPARLRQVDLRAGLTAAGFDDVEVGDRPGWRAQERAMWQEAAALDPGDDPALRSFHDEGVRSLVLFDLVRRVMATATAP
;
A
#
# COMPACT_ATOMS: atom_id res chain seq x y z
N MET A 1 -8.16 -13.12 -14.56
CA MET A 1 -7.67 -12.42 -15.77
C MET A 1 -6.86 -11.26 -15.24
N GLU A 2 -5.56 -11.23 -15.46
CA GLU A 2 -4.76 -10.05 -15.12
C GLU A 2 -5.12 -8.95 -16.12
N PRO A 3 -5.40 -7.72 -15.69
CA PRO A 3 -5.73 -6.63 -16.60
C PRO A 3 -4.53 -6.27 -17.48
N GLU A 4 -4.79 -5.94 -18.75
CA GLU A 4 -3.78 -5.41 -19.67
C GLU A 4 -3.20 -4.08 -19.16
N PRO A 5 -1.93 -3.74 -19.43
CA PRO A 5 -1.26 -2.57 -18.85
C PRO A 5 -1.96 -1.21 -19.06
N GLY A 6 -2.77 -1.05 -20.10
CA GLY A 6 -3.60 0.14 -20.31
C GLY A 6 -4.94 0.12 -19.54
N SER A 7 -5.32 -1.03 -19.00
CA SER A 7 -6.60 -1.26 -18.30
C SER A 7 -6.47 -1.25 -16.78
N LEU A 8 -5.24 -1.25 -16.22
CA LEU A 8 -5.05 -1.35 -14.77
C LEU A 8 -5.59 -0.12 -14.04
N ALA A 9 -5.34 1.09 -14.55
CA ALA A 9 -5.87 2.32 -13.97
C ALA A 9 -7.41 2.37 -14.07
N GLU A 10 -7.99 2.00 -15.22
CA GLU A 10 -9.44 1.92 -15.41
C GLU A 10 -10.08 0.87 -14.50
N TYR A 11 -9.45 -0.30 -14.35
CA TYR A 11 -9.90 -1.32 -13.42
C TYR A 11 -9.95 -0.79 -11.98
N PHE A 12 -8.88 -0.14 -11.52
CA PHE A 12 -8.83 0.41 -10.17
C PHE A 12 -9.75 1.62 -9.99
N ASP A 13 -9.97 2.46 -11.01
CA ASP A 13 -10.95 3.54 -10.94
C ASP A 13 -12.36 3.00 -10.68
N GLY A 14 -12.79 1.95 -11.40
CA GLY A 14 -14.05 1.26 -11.14
C GLY A 14 -14.09 0.62 -9.75
N TRP A 15 -13.03 -0.08 -9.38
CA TRP A 15 -12.92 -0.74 -8.08
C TRP A 15 -13.00 0.26 -6.90
N TYR A 16 -12.32 1.42 -7.00
CA TYR A 16 -12.43 2.48 -5.99
C TYR A 16 -13.82 3.12 -5.97
N ALA A 17 -14.47 3.26 -7.11
CA ALA A 17 -15.83 3.78 -7.18
C ALA A 17 -16.83 2.85 -6.46
N ASP A 18 -16.72 1.53 -6.66
CA ASP A 18 -17.54 0.53 -5.99
C ASP A 18 -17.36 0.55 -4.46
N MET A 19 -16.13 0.81 -3.96
CA MET A 19 -15.83 0.87 -2.53
C MET A 19 -16.60 1.96 -1.79
N THR A 20 -17.03 3.02 -2.45
CA THR A 20 -17.74 4.14 -1.79
C THR A 20 -19.15 3.75 -1.33
N GLY A 21 -19.75 2.72 -1.89
CA GLY A 21 -21.09 2.27 -1.62
C GLY A 21 -21.25 1.22 -0.53
N SER A 22 -20.14 0.64 -0.01
CA SER A 22 -20.19 -0.49 0.91
C SER A 22 -19.53 -0.20 2.26
N PRO A 23 -20.28 0.26 3.26
CA PRO A 23 -19.75 0.44 4.62
C PRO A 23 -19.37 -0.90 5.28
N VAL A 24 -20.05 -2.00 4.94
CA VAL A 24 -19.84 -3.31 5.55
C VAL A 24 -18.43 -3.84 5.29
N LYS A 25 -17.90 -3.68 4.07
CA LYS A 25 -16.52 -4.04 3.76
C LYS A 25 -15.53 -3.25 4.62
N ASP A 26 -15.69 -1.92 4.69
CA ASP A 26 -14.82 -1.07 5.49
C ASP A 26 -14.91 -1.45 6.99
N GLU A 27 -16.09 -1.77 7.51
CA GLU A 27 -16.30 -2.21 8.89
C GLU A 27 -15.58 -3.53 9.22
N ILE A 28 -15.66 -4.52 8.33
CA ILE A 28 -14.96 -5.80 8.51
C ILE A 28 -13.44 -5.57 8.52
N GLN A 29 -12.94 -4.82 7.55
CA GLN A 29 -11.52 -4.50 7.44
C GLN A 29 -11.02 -3.75 8.69
N GLN A 30 -11.74 -2.72 9.12
CA GLN A 30 -11.40 -1.95 10.31
C GLN A 30 -11.37 -2.82 11.57
N ARG A 31 -12.36 -3.68 11.76
CA ARG A 31 -12.45 -4.57 12.93
C ARG A 31 -11.28 -5.53 13.01
N HIS A 32 -10.94 -6.24 11.92
CA HIS A 32 -9.84 -7.21 11.91
C HIS A 32 -8.47 -6.57 11.99
N LEU A 33 -8.27 -5.42 11.34
CA LEU A 33 -7.00 -4.71 11.32
C LEU A 33 -6.85 -3.71 12.46
N GLY A 34 -7.85 -3.59 13.36
CA GLY A 34 -7.86 -2.66 14.48
C GLY A 34 -7.88 -1.19 14.06
N LEU A 35 -8.37 -0.88 12.86
CA LEU A 35 -8.36 0.47 12.31
C LEU A 35 -9.52 1.31 12.85
N PRO A 36 -9.32 2.61 13.13
CA PRO A 36 -10.41 3.48 13.53
C PRO A 36 -11.37 3.77 12.36
N PRO A 37 -12.65 4.05 12.62
CA PRO A 37 -13.66 4.24 11.56
C PRO A 37 -13.36 5.35 10.55
N HIS A 38 -12.55 6.33 10.93
CA HIS A 38 -12.18 7.42 10.03
C HIS A 38 -11.06 7.05 9.06
N LEU A 39 -10.34 5.95 9.30
CA LEU A 39 -9.23 5.51 8.44
C LEU A 39 -9.80 4.66 7.31
N LEU A 40 -9.90 5.26 6.14
CA LEU A 40 -10.34 4.59 4.92
C LEU A 40 -9.12 4.06 4.18
N SER A 41 -8.97 2.75 4.18
CA SER A 41 -7.88 2.07 3.47
C SER A 41 -8.43 0.97 2.58
N THR A 42 -7.63 0.57 1.61
CA THR A 42 -7.89 -0.55 0.71
C THR A 42 -6.80 -1.61 0.79
N SER A 43 -5.70 -1.32 1.47
CA SER A 43 -4.63 -2.26 1.79
C SER A 43 -4.81 -2.87 3.19
N LEU A 44 -3.91 -3.77 3.59
CA LEU A 44 -4.08 -4.63 4.75
C LEU A 44 -3.12 -4.33 5.91
N LEU A 45 -2.63 -3.10 5.99
CA LEU A 45 -1.78 -2.69 7.11
C LEU A 45 -2.66 -2.39 8.33
N GLY A 46 -2.52 -3.20 9.39
CA GLY A 46 -3.24 -3.00 10.63
C GLY A 46 -2.70 -1.83 11.46
N TRP A 47 -3.38 -1.52 12.57
CA TRP A 47 -3.05 -0.38 13.43
C TRP A 47 -1.64 -0.42 13.99
N ASP A 48 -1.16 -1.60 14.41
CA ASP A 48 0.21 -1.81 14.88
C ASP A 48 1.21 -1.65 13.73
N GLY A 49 0.84 -2.10 12.52
CA GLY A 49 1.65 -1.95 11.32
C GLY A 49 1.84 -0.48 10.92
N ILE A 50 0.81 0.35 11.09
CA ILE A 50 0.93 1.81 10.90
C ILE A 50 1.94 2.40 11.88
N ALA A 51 1.94 1.95 13.14
CA ALA A 51 2.90 2.42 14.14
C ALA A 51 4.34 1.99 13.79
N GLU A 52 4.54 0.73 13.35
CA GLU A 52 5.84 0.25 12.88
C GLU A 52 6.31 1.02 11.64
N ALA A 53 5.44 1.25 10.66
CA ALA A 53 5.76 2.01 9.46
C ALA A 53 6.16 3.45 9.81
N ALA A 54 5.41 4.13 10.68
CA ALA A 54 5.72 5.47 11.14
C ALA A 54 7.10 5.53 11.84
N ALA A 55 7.41 4.55 12.67
CA ALA A 55 8.72 4.45 13.32
C ALA A 55 9.86 4.21 12.30
N GLY A 56 9.64 3.36 11.29
CA GLY A 56 10.61 3.06 10.23
C GLY A 56 10.91 4.26 9.33
N LEU A 57 9.93 5.12 9.10
CA LEU A 57 10.07 6.35 8.31
C LEU A 57 10.94 7.42 9.00
N ARG A 58 11.11 7.36 10.33
CA ARG A 58 11.92 8.32 11.11
C ARG A 58 11.61 9.78 10.79
N LEU A 59 10.35 10.09 10.54
CA LEU A 59 9.90 11.44 10.20
C LEU A 59 10.00 12.38 11.41
N PHE A 60 10.20 13.65 11.12
CA PHE A 60 10.20 14.74 12.08
C PHE A 60 9.09 15.77 11.75
N PRO A 61 8.61 16.56 12.71
CA PRO A 61 7.62 17.59 12.44
C PRO A 61 8.06 18.56 11.33
N GLY A 62 7.22 18.71 10.31
CA GLY A 62 7.53 19.52 9.12
C GLY A 62 8.32 18.82 8.03
N GLY A 63 8.80 17.58 8.25
CA GLY A 63 9.39 16.74 7.21
C GLY A 63 8.38 16.39 6.12
N THR A 64 8.85 15.97 4.97
CA THR A 64 8.01 15.64 3.81
C THR A 64 7.86 14.13 3.67
N LEU A 65 6.61 13.65 3.78
CA LEU A 65 6.21 12.28 3.52
C LEU A 65 5.62 12.18 2.12
N VAL A 66 6.10 11.25 1.31
CA VAL A 66 5.44 10.80 0.08
C VAL A 66 4.80 9.44 0.35
N ASP A 67 3.49 9.31 0.09
CA ASP A 67 2.74 8.06 0.13
C ASP A 67 2.48 7.63 -1.31
N LEU A 68 3.20 6.59 -1.76
CA LEU A 68 3.11 6.05 -3.12
C LEU A 68 2.07 4.96 -3.21
N ALA A 69 1.24 5.02 -4.25
CA ALA A 69 0.01 4.25 -4.39
C ALA A 69 -0.88 4.47 -3.15
N CYS A 70 -1.12 5.73 -2.84
CA CYS A 70 -1.76 6.16 -1.60
C CYS A 70 -3.23 5.74 -1.48
N GLY A 71 -3.85 5.25 -2.54
CA GLY A 71 -5.26 4.88 -2.57
C GLY A 71 -6.16 5.99 -2.05
N ARG A 72 -7.00 5.68 -1.07
CA ARG A 72 -7.92 6.62 -0.40
C ARG A 72 -7.21 7.55 0.61
N GLY A 73 -5.89 7.48 0.72
CA GLY A 73 -5.06 8.36 1.54
C GLY A 73 -4.99 8.00 3.03
N GLY A 74 -5.65 6.94 3.47
CA GLY A 74 -5.83 6.64 4.89
C GLY A 74 -4.53 6.51 5.68
N TYR A 75 -3.57 5.74 5.18
CA TYR A 75 -2.28 5.52 5.87
C TYR A 75 -1.41 6.76 5.90
N GLY A 76 -1.23 7.42 4.76
CA GLY A 76 -0.44 8.64 4.69
C GLY A 76 -0.98 9.75 5.58
N LEU A 77 -2.31 9.96 5.59
CA LEU A 77 -2.96 10.95 6.46
C LEU A 77 -2.76 10.64 7.95
N GLU A 78 -2.90 9.37 8.34
CA GLU A 78 -2.70 8.95 9.73
C GLU A 78 -1.23 9.12 10.17
N ILE A 79 -0.27 8.69 9.34
CA ILE A 79 1.16 8.84 9.64
C ILE A 79 1.54 10.33 9.70
N ALA A 80 1.05 11.15 8.77
CA ALA A 80 1.28 12.59 8.81
C ALA A 80 0.74 13.23 10.08
N ALA A 81 -0.46 12.83 10.52
CA ALA A 81 -1.05 13.31 11.77
C ALA A 81 -0.21 12.93 13.01
N ARG A 82 0.32 11.70 13.06
CA ARG A 82 1.17 11.23 14.17
C ARG A 82 2.53 11.91 14.23
N THR A 83 3.10 12.21 13.06
CA THR A 83 4.51 12.68 12.96
C THR A 83 4.63 14.19 12.79
N GLY A 84 3.56 14.88 12.43
CA GLY A 84 3.59 16.28 12.05
C GLY A 84 4.23 16.54 10.67
N ALA A 85 4.39 15.50 9.85
CA ALA A 85 4.95 15.61 8.51
C ALA A 85 3.95 16.24 7.52
N ARG A 86 4.48 16.82 6.44
CA ARG A 86 3.70 17.28 5.29
C ARG A 86 3.51 16.10 4.34
N LEU A 87 2.27 15.77 3.99
CA LEU A 87 1.94 14.64 3.13
C LEU A 87 1.77 15.07 1.66
N THR A 88 2.40 14.30 0.78
CA THR A 88 2.07 14.24 -0.64
C THR A 88 1.72 12.79 -0.99
N GLY A 89 0.49 12.52 -1.41
CA GLY A 89 0.06 11.21 -1.88
C GLY A 89 0.08 11.15 -3.41
N VAL A 90 0.50 10.03 -3.96
CA VAL A 90 0.51 9.75 -5.41
C VAL A 90 -0.19 8.42 -5.65
N ASP A 91 -1.12 8.41 -6.60
CA ASP A 91 -1.78 7.17 -7.05
C ASP A 91 -2.06 7.29 -8.55
N PHE A 92 -2.08 6.17 -9.26
CA PHE A 92 -2.37 6.17 -10.69
C PHE A 92 -3.88 6.24 -10.99
N SER A 93 -4.73 5.90 -10.01
CA SER A 93 -6.18 6.00 -10.11
C SER A 93 -6.65 7.43 -9.81
N ALA A 94 -7.34 8.02 -10.78
CA ALA A 94 -7.94 9.34 -10.61
C ALA A 94 -9.03 9.35 -9.53
N GLU A 95 -9.78 8.24 -9.42
CA GLU A 95 -10.83 8.07 -8.43
C GLU A 95 -10.25 7.94 -7.01
N ALA A 96 -9.16 7.16 -6.83
CA ALA A 96 -8.43 7.08 -5.57
C ALA A 96 -7.97 8.47 -5.10
N VAL A 97 -7.31 9.23 -5.99
CA VAL A 97 -6.85 10.60 -5.72
C VAL A 97 -8.02 11.54 -5.35
N ARG A 98 -9.16 11.41 -6.03
CA ARG A 98 -10.37 12.17 -5.69
C ARG A 98 -10.85 11.87 -4.27
N GLN A 99 -10.93 10.58 -3.92
CA GLN A 99 -11.34 10.13 -2.58
C GLN A 99 -10.35 10.55 -1.49
N ALA A 100 -9.04 10.44 -1.75
CA ALA A 100 -7.99 10.90 -0.83
C ALA A 100 -8.11 12.40 -0.53
N ARG A 101 -8.33 13.22 -1.55
CA ARG A 101 -8.56 14.67 -1.38
C ARG A 101 -9.82 14.97 -0.56
N GLU A 102 -10.87 14.21 -0.77
CA GLU A 102 -12.10 14.36 0.01
C GLU A 102 -11.89 13.91 1.47
N GLN A 103 -11.18 12.83 1.70
CA GLN A 103 -10.83 12.35 3.04
C GLN A 103 -9.98 13.38 3.79
N ALA A 104 -8.96 13.96 3.15
CA ALA A 104 -8.15 15.02 3.76
C ALA A 104 -9.00 16.23 4.17
N ARG A 105 -9.93 16.66 3.30
CA ARG A 105 -10.86 17.75 3.64
C ARG A 105 -11.75 17.41 4.83
N ARG A 106 -12.29 16.18 4.89
CA ARG A 106 -13.12 15.72 6.03
C ARG A 106 -12.36 15.73 7.35
N LEU A 107 -11.09 15.38 7.31
CA LEU A 107 -10.21 15.35 8.48
C LEU A 107 -9.59 16.74 8.80
N GLY A 108 -9.81 17.76 7.98
CA GLY A 108 -9.16 19.07 8.13
C GLY A 108 -7.63 19.00 7.94
N ALA A 109 -7.13 17.96 7.27
CA ALA A 109 -5.71 17.74 7.05
C ALA A 109 -5.19 18.53 5.84
N THR A 110 -4.01 19.15 5.99
CA THR A 110 -3.30 19.79 4.87
C THR A 110 -2.41 18.75 4.20
N ALA A 111 -2.85 18.26 3.04
CA ALA A 111 -2.12 17.26 2.26
C ALA A 111 -2.31 17.50 0.76
N GLY A 112 -1.28 17.21 -0.04
CA GLY A 112 -1.34 17.20 -1.50
C GLY A 112 -1.60 15.80 -2.03
N PHE A 113 -2.41 15.68 -3.11
CA PHE A 113 -2.59 14.41 -3.81
C PHE A 113 -2.53 14.63 -5.31
N GLY A 114 -1.78 13.77 -6.01
CA GLY A 114 -1.58 13.84 -7.45
C GLY A 114 -1.72 12.49 -8.14
N ILE A 115 -1.96 12.53 -9.44
CA ILE A 115 -1.95 11.33 -10.28
C ILE A 115 -0.51 11.08 -10.73
N GLY A 116 -0.03 9.85 -10.58
CA GLY A 116 1.29 9.40 -10.99
C GLY A 116 1.45 7.90 -10.81
N ASP A 117 2.44 7.33 -11.46
CA ASP A 117 2.75 5.91 -11.41
C ASP A 117 3.89 5.63 -10.42
N LEU A 118 4.00 4.38 -9.93
CA LEU A 118 5.08 3.94 -9.04
C LEU A 118 6.48 4.16 -9.63
N ALA A 119 6.62 4.06 -10.95
CA ALA A 119 7.87 4.26 -11.68
C ALA A 119 8.03 5.68 -12.25
N ALA A 120 6.97 6.53 -12.16
CA ALA A 120 6.94 7.88 -12.71
C ALA A 120 5.98 8.77 -11.89
N THR A 121 6.41 9.13 -10.70
CA THR A 121 5.57 9.88 -9.73
C THR A 121 5.27 11.32 -10.15
N GLY A 122 6.06 11.89 -11.06
CA GLY A 122 6.01 13.31 -11.40
C GLY A 122 6.61 14.24 -10.34
N LEU A 123 7.16 13.69 -9.25
CA LEU A 123 7.77 14.46 -8.17
C LEU A 123 9.22 14.84 -8.47
N GLY A 124 9.70 15.92 -7.87
CA GLY A 124 11.10 16.34 -7.97
C GLY A 124 12.06 15.34 -7.32
N ALA A 125 13.29 15.23 -7.86
CA ALA A 125 14.35 14.46 -7.21
C ALA A 125 14.69 15.08 -5.84
N GLY A 126 14.92 14.23 -4.82
CA GLY A 126 15.29 14.69 -3.49
C GLY A 126 14.21 15.52 -2.78
N SER A 127 12.94 15.38 -3.17
CA SER A 127 11.84 16.19 -2.65
C SER A 127 11.18 15.63 -1.39
N ALA A 128 11.53 14.42 -0.96
CA ALA A 128 10.93 13.73 0.19
C ALA A 128 11.98 13.34 1.23
N ASP A 129 11.66 13.55 2.51
CA ASP A 129 12.43 13.01 3.63
C ASP A 129 12.10 11.54 3.88
N ALA A 130 10.88 11.12 3.53
CA ALA A 130 10.47 9.73 3.62
C ALA A 130 9.47 9.35 2.53
N VAL A 131 9.51 8.06 2.12
CA VAL A 131 8.57 7.44 1.19
C VAL A 131 7.95 6.22 1.85
N LEU A 132 6.62 6.17 1.84
CA LEU A 132 5.80 5.03 2.21
C LEU A 132 5.24 4.37 0.94
N CYS A 133 5.25 3.04 0.86
CA CYS A 133 4.56 2.28 -0.19
C CYS A 133 3.91 1.04 0.45
N VAL A 134 2.59 1.07 0.66
CA VAL A 134 1.86 -0.01 1.33
C VAL A 134 1.19 -0.90 0.30
N ASP A 135 1.65 -2.16 0.22
CA ASP A 135 1.00 -3.24 -0.53
C ASP A 135 0.79 -2.95 -2.03
N ALA A 136 1.71 -2.20 -2.63
CA ALA A 136 1.53 -1.73 -4.01
C ALA A 136 2.66 -2.11 -4.96
N ILE A 137 3.87 -2.37 -4.48
CA ILE A 137 5.04 -2.61 -5.32
C ILE A 137 4.84 -3.78 -6.32
N GLN A 138 4.05 -4.77 -5.95
CA GLN A 138 3.70 -5.92 -6.81
C GLN A 138 2.85 -5.55 -8.02
N PHE A 139 2.29 -4.34 -8.07
CA PHE A 139 1.52 -3.85 -9.22
C PHE A 139 2.38 -3.04 -10.20
N ALA A 140 3.64 -2.75 -9.86
CA ALA A 140 4.56 -2.15 -10.81
C ALA A 140 4.90 -3.16 -11.93
N PRO A 141 4.70 -2.84 -13.21
CA PRO A 141 5.08 -3.73 -14.31
C PRO A 141 6.58 -4.09 -14.28
N GLU A 142 7.40 -3.12 -13.89
CA GLU A 142 8.84 -3.24 -13.71
C GLU A 142 9.20 -2.78 -12.28
N PRO A 143 9.22 -3.68 -11.28
CA PRO A 143 9.49 -3.31 -9.88
C PRO A 143 10.81 -2.56 -9.70
N GLN A 144 11.84 -2.88 -10.50
CA GLN A 144 13.14 -2.21 -10.42
C GLN A 144 13.04 -0.72 -10.79
N ALA A 145 12.19 -0.35 -11.74
CA ALA A 145 11.95 1.05 -12.08
C ALA A 145 11.25 1.80 -10.92
N ALA A 146 10.31 1.14 -10.23
CA ALA A 146 9.65 1.70 -9.06
C ALA A 146 10.63 1.91 -7.89
N TYR A 147 11.52 0.96 -7.59
CA TYR A 147 12.57 1.16 -6.58
C TYR A 147 13.50 2.32 -6.96
N GLY A 148 13.86 2.45 -8.23
CA GLY A 148 14.66 3.57 -8.75
C GLY A 148 13.95 4.92 -8.57
N GLU A 149 12.65 4.97 -8.81
CA GLU A 149 11.85 6.19 -8.62
C GLU A 149 11.73 6.56 -7.14
N ILE A 150 11.50 5.60 -6.25
CA ILE A 150 11.53 5.82 -4.80
C ILE A 150 12.89 6.41 -4.37
N ARG A 151 13.98 5.82 -4.87
CA ARG A 151 15.32 6.33 -4.60
C ARG A 151 15.53 7.75 -5.11
N ARG A 152 15.03 8.06 -6.32
CA ARG A 152 15.15 9.39 -6.95
C ARG A 152 14.41 10.47 -6.18
N VAL A 153 13.23 10.16 -5.68
CA VAL A 153 12.36 11.10 -4.94
C VAL A 153 12.91 11.41 -3.55
N LEU A 154 13.60 10.47 -2.92
CA LEU A 154 14.17 10.66 -1.58
C LEU A 154 15.38 11.60 -1.58
N ALA A 155 15.39 12.50 -0.62
CA ALA A 155 16.57 13.28 -0.24
C ALA A 155 17.69 12.37 0.31
N PRO A 156 18.97 12.82 0.32
CA PRO A 156 20.03 12.10 1.00
C PRO A 156 19.66 11.80 2.46
N ALA A 157 19.97 10.59 2.93
CA ALA A 157 19.59 10.04 4.22
C ALA A 157 18.04 9.88 4.42
N GLY A 158 17.23 10.10 3.39
CA GLY A 158 15.78 9.88 3.42
C GLY A 158 15.44 8.40 3.60
N ARG A 159 14.26 8.12 4.17
CA ARG A 159 13.84 6.77 4.55
C ARG A 159 12.74 6.22 3.62
N ALA A 160 12.90 4.99 3.18
CA ALA A 160 11.85 4.23 2.52
C ALA A 160 11.27 3.17 3.47
N VAL A 161 9.95 3.04 3.48
CA VAL A 161 9.22 1.93 4.12
C VAL A 161 8.27 1.33 3.11
N LEU A 162 8.42 0.04 2.84
CA LEU A 162 7.56 -0.71 1.93
C LEU A 162 6.96 -1.92 2.65
N THR A 163 5.70 -2.22 2.36
CA THR A 163 5.07 -3.48 2.78
C THR A 163 4.55 -4.24 1.58
N CYS A 164 4.61 -5.55 1.62
CA CYS A 164 4.00 -6.41 0.61
C CYS A 164 3.95 -7.87 1.06
N TRP A 165 3.57 -8.75 0.14
CA TRP A 165 3.73 -10.18 0.24
C TRP A 165 4.87 -10.62 -0.67
N GLU A 166 5.72 -11.49 -0.16
CA GLU A 166 6.76 -12.16 -0.93
C GLU A 166 6.55 -13.67 -0.89
N THR A 167 7.02 -14.38 -1.90
CA THR A 167 7.11 -15.84 -1.90
C THR A 167 8.55 -16.27 -1.66
N ASP A 168 8.73 -17.40 -0.96
CA ASP A 168 10.04 -18.03 -0.82
C ASP A 168 10.40 -18.89 -2.05
N ASP A 169 9.38 -19.31 -2.83
CA ASP A 169 9.54 -20.06 -4.07
C ASP A 169 9.00 -19.27 -5.25
N ARG A 170 9.91 -18.67 -6.02
CA ARG A 170 9.56 -17.85 -7.20
C ARG A 170 9.22 -18.67 -8.43
N ASP A 171 9.53 -19.97 -8.41
CA ASP A 171 9.22 -20.90 -9.48
C ASP A 171 7.85 -21.55 -9.29
N ASP A 172 7.22 -21.38 -8.13
CA ASP A 172 5.87 -21.90 -7.85
C ASP A 172 4.81 -21.14 -8.67
N GLU A 173 4.34 -21.76 -9.74
CA GLU A 173 3.35 -21.17 -10.65
C GLU A 173 1.97 -20.94 -10.01
N ARG A 174 1.71 -21.51 -8.82
CA ARG A 174 0.49 -21.23 -8.05
C ARG A 174 0.49 -19.79 -7.52
N VAL A 175 1.68 -19.22 -7.30
CA VAL A 175 1.83 -17.82 -6.89
C VAL A 175 1.73 -16.92 -8.13
N PRO A 176 0.87 -15.89 -8.13
CA PRO A 176 0.76 -14.94 -9.24
C PRO A 176 2.10 -14.33 -9.65
N ALA A 177 2.33 -14.18 -10.95
CA ALA A 177 3.59 -13.65 -11.49
C ALA A 177 3.99 -12.31 -10.84
N ARG A 178 3.03 -11.42 -10.58
CA ARG A 178 3.26 -10.13 -9.92
C ARG A 178 3.85 -10.25 -8.51
N LEU A 179 3.57 -11.33 -7.76
CA LEU A 179 4.18 -11.58 -6.45
C LEU A 179 5.53 -12.29 -6.58
N ARG A 180 5.68 -13.17 -7.57
CA ARG A 180 6.95 -13.88 -7.83
C ARG A 180 8.10 -12.96 -8.23
N GLN A 181 7.78 -11.82 -8.85
CA GLN A 181 8.79 -10.82 -9.28
C GLN A 181 9.24 -9.89 -8.15
N VAL A 182 8.55 -9.86 -7.00
CA VAL A 182 8.91 -8.99 -5.87
C VAL A 182 10.05 -9.60 -5.07
N ASP A 183 11.08 -8.80 -4.83
CA ASP A 183 12.17 -9.02 -3.88
C ASP A 183 12.56 -7.66 -3.30
N LEU A 184 12.03 -7.33 -2.14
CA LEU A 184 12.30 -6.03 -1.53
C LEU A 184 13.78 -5.84 -1.22
N ARG A 185 14.44 -6.89 -0.72
CA ARG A 185 15.87 -6.79 -0.39
C ARG A 185 16.73 -6.59 -1.62
N ALA A 186 16.59 -7.48 -2.60
CA ALA A 186 17.39 -7.40 -3.81
C ALA A 186 17.07 -6.12 -4.62
N GLY A 187 15.78 -5.78 -4.75
CA GLY A 187 15.35 -4.61 -5.52
C GLY A 187 15.81 -3.28 -4.93
N LEU A 188 15.66 -3.10 -3.61
CA LEU A 188 16.15 -1.90 -2.92
C LEU A 188 17.68 -1.81 -2.95
N THR A 189 18.39 -2.93 -2.72
CA THR A 189 19.85 -2.95 -2.81
C THR A 189 20.32 -2.60 -4.23
N ALA A 190 19.72 -3.17 -5.26
CA ALA A 190 20.04 -2.88 -6.66
C ALA A 190 19.72 -1.43 -7.07
N ALA A 191 18.73 -0.80 -6.42
CA ALA A 191 18.42 0.63 -6.60
C ALA A 191 19.39 1.56 -5.84
N GLY A 192 20.37 1.02 -5.11
CA GLY A 192 21.41 1.78 -4.43
C GLY A 192 20.97 2.32 -3.06
N PHE A 193 20.09 1.63 -2.37
CA PHE A 193 19.77 1.94 -0.97
C PHE A 193 20.78 1.33 -0.02
N ASP A 194 21.05 2.04 1.06
CA ASP A 194 21.81 1.57 2.22
C ASP A 194 20.85 1.04 3.32
N ASP A 195 21.39 0.31 4.28
CA ASP A 195 20.69 -0.20 5.48
C ASP A 195 19.37 -0.92 5.14
N VAL A 196 19.37 -1.75 4.10
CA VAL A 196 18.18 -2.47 3.66
C VAL A 196 17.87 -3.59 4.65
N GLU A 197 16.79 -3.41 5.41
CA GLU A 197 16.25 -4.40 6.34
C GLU A 197 14.90 -4.90 5.82
N VAL A 198 14.70 -6.22 5.77
CA VAL A 198 13.42 -6.84 5.43
C VAL A 198 13.10 -7.88 6.50
N GLY A 199 11.95 -7.76 7.09
CA GLY A 199 11.52 -8.65 8.17
C GLY A 199 10.09 -9.13 8.01
N ASP A 200 9.86 -10.40 8.39
CA ASP A 200 8.54 -11.03 8.40
C ASP A 200 7.62 -10.40 9.45
N ARG A 201 6.32 -10.39 9.13
CA ARG A 201 5.26 -9.87 10.00
C ARG A 201 4.17 -10.93 10.24
N PRO A 202 4.49 -12.00 10.99
CA PRO A 202 3.54 -13.10 11.21
C PRO A 202 2.27 -12.65 11.96
N GLY A 203 2.38 -11.64 12.83
CA GLY A 203 1.23 -11.05 13.53
C GLY A 203 0.24 -10.38 12.56
N TRP A 204 0.73 -9.58 11.62
CA TRP A 204 -0.10 -8.97 10.59
C TRP A 204 -0.75 -10.03 9.71
N ARG A 205 0.03 -11.04 9.32
CA ARG A 205 -0.45 -12.17 8.52
C ARG A 205 -1.60 -12.92 9.21
N ALA A 206 -1.57 -13.08 10.55
CA ALA A 206 -2.63 -13.71 11.31
C ALA A 206 -3.94 -12.89 11.29
N GLN A 207 -3.85 -11.56 11.41
CA GLN A 207 -5.01 -10.65 11.31
C GLN A 207 -5.62 -10.71 9.91
N GLU A 208 -4.81 -10.67 8.86
CA GLU A 208 -5.23 -10.78 7.47
C GLU A 208 -5.94 -12.11 7.19
N ARG A 209 -5.40 -13.23 7.70
CA ARG A 209 -6.04 -14.55 7.55
C ARG A 209 -7.45 -14.56 8.15
N ALA A 210 -7.62 -14.04 9.34
CA ALA A 210 -8.93 -13.99 10.00
C ALA A 210 -9.92 -13.11 9.21
N MET A 211 -9.47 -11.99 8.69
CA MET A 211 -10.27 -11.12 7.83
C MET A 211 -10.70 -11.82 6.53
N TRP A 212 -9.76 -12.49 5.84
CA TRP A 212 -10.07 -13.22 4.62
C TRP A 212 -10.99 -14.41 4.84
N GLN A 213 -10.89 -15.08 6.00
CA GLN A 213 -11.82 -16.15 6.38
C GLN A 213 -13.25 -15.61 6.54
N GLU A 214 -13.42 -14.45 7.17
CA GLU A 214 -14.72 -13.81 7.26
C GLU A 214 -15.21 -13.36 5.87
N ALA A 215 -14.37 -12.71 5.08
CA ALA A 215 -14.72 -12.26 3.73
C ALA A 215 -15.19 -13.42 2.84
N ALA A 216 -14.47 -14.56 2.86
CA ALA A 216 -14.82 -15.74 2.08
C ALA A 216 -16.10 -16.46 2.57
N ALA A 217 -16.54 -16.21 3.80
CA ALA A 217 -17.78 -16.77 4.37
C ALA A 217 -19.00 -15.88 4.17
N LEU A 218 -18.82 -14.65 3.67
CA LEU A 218 -19.93 -13.72 3.43
C LEU A 218 -20.83 -14.18 2.27
N ASP A 219 -22.12 -13.85 2.39
CA ASP A 219 -22.99 -13.76 1.22
C ASP A 219 -22.97 -12.30 0.74
N PRO A 220 -22.31 -12.00 -0.37
CA PRO A 220 -22.17 -10.62 -0.83
C PRO A 220 -23.44 -10.03 -1.43
N GLY A 221 -24.45 -10.85 -1.70
CA GLY A 221 -25.70 -10.41 -2.34
C GLY A 221 -25.43 -9.63 -3.63
N ASP A 222 -26.05 -8.45 -3.77
CA ASP A 222 -25.91 -7.57 -4.93
C ASP A 222 -24.87 -6.43 -4.71
N ASP A 223 -24.19 -6.40 -3.56
CA ASP A 223 -23.16 -5.38 -3.28
C ASP A 223 -21.85 -5.68 -4.03
N PRO A 224 -21.45 -4.86 -5.01
CA PRO A 224 -20.25 -5.13 -5.83
C PRO A 224 -18.96 -5.08 -5.03
N ALA A 225 -18.88 -4.23 -4.00
CA ALA A 225 -17.68 -4.13 -3.15
C ALA A 225 -17.55 -5.36 -2.25
N LEU A 226 -18.65 -5.84 -1.66
CA LEU A 226 -18.63 -7.09 -0.88
C LEU A 226 -18.32 -8.29 -1.76
N ARG A 227 -18.85 -8.34 -3.00
CA ARG A 227 -18.53 -9.41 -3.95
C ARG A 227 -17.05 -9.41 -4.28
N SER A 228 -16.47 -8.25 -4.61
CA SER A 228 -15.03 -8.11 -4.86
C SER A 228 -14.19 -8.54 -3.65
N PHE A 229 -14.62 -8.17 -2.44
CA PHE A 229 -13.95 -8.52 -1.19
C PHE A 229 -14.05 -10.02 -0.87
N HIS A 230 -15.22 -10.63 -1.08
CA HIS A 230 -15.43 -12.08 -0.96
C HIS A 230 -14.51 -12.84 -1.93
N ASP A 231 -14.52 -12.48 -3.21
CA ASP A 231 -13.74 -13.16 -4.24
C ASP A 231 -12.22 -13.01 -4.02
N GLU A 232 -11.78 -11.85 -3.51
CA GLU A 232 -10.40 -11.64 -3.10
C GLU A 232 -10.04 -12.51 -1.89
N GLY A 233 -10.94 -12.62 -0.91
CA GLY A 233 -10.77 -13.49 0.26
C GLY A 233 -10.58 -14.96 -0.12
N VAL A 234 -11.44 -15.47 -1.02
CA VAL A 234 -11.32 -16.85 -1.54
C VAL A 234 -9.97 -17.08 -2.22
N ARG A 235 -9.57 -16.17 -3.13
CA ARG A 235 -8.27 -16.26 -3.81
C ARG A 235 -7.08 -16.14 -2.87
N SER A 236 -7.14 -15.21 -1.92
CA SER A 236 -6.05 -14.97 -0.97
C SER A 236 -5.81 -16.18 -0.07
N LEU A 237 -6.87 -16.82 0.43
CA LEU A 237 -6.75 -18.01 1.29
C LEU A 237 -6.08 -19.19 0.58
N VAL A 238 -6.30 -19.37 -0.73
CA VAL A 238 -5.63 -20.43 -1.51
C VAL A 238 -4.11 -20.21 -1.57
N LEU A 239 -3.69 -18.95 -1.65
CA LEU A 239 -2.27 -18.59 -1.77
C LEU A 239 -1.59 -18.35 -0.43
N PHE A 240 -2.36 -18.29 0.66
CA PHE A 240 -1.92 -17.75 1.93
C PHE A 240 -0.67 -18.43 2.50
N ASP A 241 -0.54 -19.74 2.31
CA ASP A 241 0.60 -20.51 2.82
C ASP A 241 1.82 -20.53 1.86
N LEU A 242 1.69 -19.92 0.68
CA LEU A 242 2.74 -19.80 -0.32
C LEU A 242 3.46 -18.44 -0.25
N VAL A 243 2.95 -17.52 0.56
CA VAL A 243 3.49 -16.16 0.69
C VAL A 243 3.69 -15.78 2.15
N ARG A 244 4.64 -14.90 2.38
CA ARG A 244 4.91 -14.29 3.68
C ARG A 244 4.61 -12.79 3.64
N ARG A 245 4.20 -12.25 4.76
CA ARG A 245 3.95 -10.82 4.94
C ARG A 245 5.22 -10.14 5.40
N VAL A 246 5.68 -9.13 4.68
CA VAL A 246 6.96 -8.48 4.96
C VAL A 246 6.85 -6.96 5.05
N MET A 247 7.76 -6.36 5.80
CA MET A 247 8.04 -4.94 5.78
C MET A 247 9.54 -4.73 5.54
N ALA A 248 9.85 -3.84 4.60
CA ALA A 248 11.20 -3.36 4.35
C ALA A 248 11.39 -1.94 4.85
N THR A 249 12.57 -1.65 5.36
CA THR A 249 13.08 -0.29 5.57
C THR A 249 14.41 -0.12 4.86
N ALA A 250 14.67 1.06 4.33
CA ALA A 250 15.94 1.37 3.65
C ALA A 250 16.27 2.85 3.77
N THR A 251 17.56 3.19 3.62
CA THR A 251 18.07 4.56 3.66
C THR A 251 18.57 4.95 2.28
N ALA A 252 18.21 6.14 1.80
CA ALA A 252 18.81 6.72 0.60
C ALA A 252 20.21 7.24 0.94
N PRO A 253 21.27 6.88 0.18
CA PRO A 253 22.64 7.40 0.38
C PRO A 253 22.75 8.90 0.15
#